data_4e0ca0686e805d8a765cf373d797ca9f
#
_entry.id   4e0ca0686e805d8a765cf373d797ca9f
#
_cell.length_a   1.000
_cell.length_b   1.000
_cell.length_c   1.000
_cell.angle_alpha   90.00
_cell.angle_beta   90.00
_cell.angle_gamma   90.00
#
_symmetry.space_group_name_H-M   'P 1'
#
loop_
_entity.id
_entity.type
_entity.pdbx_description
1 polymer ?
#
loop_
_entity_poly.entity_id
_entity_poly.type
_entity_poly.pdbx_seq_one_letter_code
_entity_poly.pdbx_strand_id
1 'polypeptide(L)'
;CRETAAQEYLEVAGLAAATGVPTFTHVRDIGRPDSGLFGAQEVVAAAMSSGAHMHLCHVNSTSVRNVDRVHALLDRARERGLRITTEAYPYGSGATGIGAGFLDPRMMEASGLDPTDIVYLPTMERVSSAERLVQLRAEDPDGLAIIEFLREERPDDLGFLTRALLHPDTAVASDAMPLVRAAGEIADPDGWPIPPGSTTHPRTAGTFARIFRWYVRELGIIDLPEAVRRCTLVPARILEAVCPDMSRKGRLQAGAD
;
A
#
# COMPACT_ATOMS: atom_id res chain seq x y z
N CYS A 1 -6.03 -2.46 -13.95
CA CYS A 1 -6.99 -2.42 -12.84
C CYS A 1 -8.31 -1.70 -13.17
N ARG A 2 -8.31 -0.57 -13.89
CA ARG A 2 -9.57 0.11 -14.27
C ARG A 2 -10.44 -0.71 -15.24
N GLU A 3 -9.84 -1.59 -16.00
CA GLU A 3 -10.48 -2.40 -17.05
C GLU A 3 -11.00 -3.75 -16.53
N THR A 4 -10.62 -4.16 -15.32
CA THR A 4 -11.14 -5.39 -14.71
C THR A 4 -12.65 -5.27 -14.51
N ALA A 5 -13.42 -6.20 -15.09
CA ALA A 5 -14.85 -6.22 -14.94
C ALA A 5 -15.24 -6.53 -13.48
N ALA A 6 -16.35 -5.93 -13.01
CA ALA A 6 -16.87 -6.22 -11.68
C ALA A 6 -17.19 -7.71 -11.52
N GLN A 7 -17.68 -8.35 -12.58
CA GLN A 7 -17.96 -9.78 -12.61
C GLN A 7 -16.71 -10.62 -12.36
N GLU A 8 -15.58 -10.31 -13.03
CA GLU A 8 -14.31 -11.00 -12.83
C GLU A 8 -13.83 -10.90 -11.37
N TYR A 9 -13.93 -9.71 -10.77
CA TYR A 9 -13.56 -9.51 -9.37
C TYR A 9 -14.42 -10.35 -8.41
N LEU A 10 -15.72 -10.45 -8.66
CA LEU A 10 -16.62 -11.29 -7.88
C LEU A 10 -16.35 -12.79 -8.06
N GLU A 11 -15.97 -13.23 -9.25
CA GLU A 11 -15.57 -14.61 -9.53
C GLU A 11 -14.29 -14.97 -8.78
N VAL A 12 -13.28 -14.09 -8.78
CA VAL A 12 -12.06 -14.25 -7.97
C VAL A 12 -12.38 -14.31 -6.49
N ALA A 13 -13.27 -13.45 -5.98
CA ALA A 13 -13.71 -13.51 -4.59
C ALA A 13 -14.44 -14.82 -4.25
N GLY A 14 -15.27 -15.33 -5.18
CA GLY A 14 -15.92 -16.64 -5.05
C GLY A 14 -14.92 -17.80 -4.97
N LEU A 15 -13.88 -17.76 -5.81
CA LEU A 15 -12.79 -18.75 -5.78
C LEU A 15 -12.02 -18.67 -4.44
N ALA A 16 -11.70 -17.47 -3.98
CA ALA A 16 -11.05 -17.24 -2.70
C ALA A 16 -11.87 -17.82 -1.54
N ALA A 17 -13.19 -17.60 -1.54
CA ALA A 17 -14.10 -18.19 -0.55
C ALA A 17 -14.09 -19.73 -0.59
N ALA A 18 -14.16 -20.31 -1.78
CA ALA A 18 -14.16 -21.78 -1.97
C ALA A 18 -12.86 -22.45 -1.53
N THR A 19 -11.74 -21.76 -1.65
CA THR A 19 -10.41 -22.27 -1.27
C THR A 19 -9.97 -21.86 0.13
N GLY A 20 -10.68 -20.91 0.77
CA GLY A 20 -10.30 -20.31 2.05
C GLY A 20 -9.10 -19.37 2.00
N VAL A 21 -8.54 -19.11 0.81
CA VAL A 21 -7.39 -18.23 0.62
C VAL A 21 -7.85 -16.77 0.67
N PRO A 22 -7.20 -15.88 1.47
CA PRO A 22 -7.54 -14.46 1.45
C PRO A 22 -7.16 -13.81 0.11
N THR A 23 -7.96 -12.83 -0.33
CA THR A 23 -7.55 -11.97 -1.45
C THR A 23 -6.67 -10.84 -0.95
N PHE A 24 -5.75 -10.37 -1.79
CA PHE A 24 -4.98 -9.15 -1.56
C PHE A 24 -5.35 -8.16 -2.67
N THR A 25 -6.12 -7.14 -2.30
CA THR A 25 -6.76 -6.26 -3.29
C THR A 25 -6.12 -4.87 -3.28
N HIS A 26 -5.49 -4.51 -4.39
CA HIS A 26 -5.18 -3.15 -4.76
C HIS A 26 -6.42 -2.53 -5.42
N VAL A 27 -7.03 -1.53 -4.82
CA VAL A 27 -8.27 -0.92 -5.33
C VAL A 27 -8.03 -0.05 -6.55
N ARG A 28 -9.07 0.11 -7.37
CA ARG A 28 -8.98 0.70 -8.71
C ARG A 28 -9.24 2.21 -8.81
N ASP A 29 -9.73 2.87 -7.77
CA ASP A 29 -10.21 4.25 -7.80
C ASP A 29 -9.21 5.28 -7.27
N ILE A 30 -7.92 4.96 -7.31
CA ILE A 30 -6.83 5.85 -6.91
C ILE A 30 -6.80 7.11 -7.81
N GLY A 31 -6.48 8.26 -7.20
CA GLY A 31 -6.34 9.53 -7.91
C GLY A 31 -7.68 10.23 -8.19
N ARG A 32 -8.68 10.03 -7.31
CA ARG A 32 -9.96 10.77 -7.31
C ARG A 32 -10.16 11.48 -5.97
N PRO A 33 -11.02 12.51 -5.89
CA PRO A 33 -11.34 13.16 -4.62
C PRO A 33 -11.84 12.19 -3.54
N ASP A 34 -12.60 11.15 -3.94
CA ASP A 34 -13.09 10.07 -3.07
C ASP A 34 -12.19 8.81 -3.12
N SER A 35 -10.90 9.00 -3.40
CA SER A 35 -9.92 7.92 -3.52
C SER A 35 -10.01 6.91 -2.37
N GLY A 36 -9.99 5.63 -2.71
CA GLY A 36 -10.08 4.51 -1.79
C GLY A 36 -11.50 4.18 -1.31
N LEU A 37 -12.45 5.12 -1.33
CA LEU A 37 -13.79 4.87 -0.78
C LEU A 37 -14.61 3.92 -1.65
N PHE A 38 -14.64 4.14 -2.97
CA PHE A 38 -15.36 3.25 -3.90
C PHE A 38 -14.71 1.86 -3.94
N GLY A 39 -13.37 1.80 -3.96
CA GLY A 39 -12.64 0.54 -3.91
C GLY A 39 -12.90 -0.23 -2.62
N ALA A 40 -12.95 0.44 -1.47
CA ALA A 40 -13.32 -0.19 -0.21
C ALA A 40 -14.78 -0.69 -0.21
N GLN A 41 -15.72 0.05 -0.81
CA GLN A 41 -17.10 -0.40 -0.99
C GLN A 41 -17.16 -1.65 -1.87
N GLU A 42 -16.38 -1.72 -2.94
CA GLU A 42 -16.27 -2.90 -3.81
C GLU A 42 -15.72 -4.12 -3.06
N VAL A 43 -14.67 -3.93 -2.24
CA VAL A 43 -14.12 -4.97 -1.36
C VAL A 43 -15.19 -5.48 -0.38
N VAL A 44 -15.94 -4.58 0.26
CA VAL A 44 -17.04 -4.95 1.18
C VAL A 44 -18.13 -5.71 0.47
N ALA A 45 -18.55 -5.24 -0.73
CA ALA A 45 -19.57 -5.92 -1.54
C ALA A 45 -19.10 -7.33 -1.95
N ALA A 46 -17.85 -7.49 -2.35
CA ALA A 46 -17.28 -8.79 -2.68
C ALA A 46 -17.22 -9.73 -1.46
N ALA A 47 -16.84 -9.22 -0.28
CA ALA A 47 -16.86 -9.98 0.97
C ALA A 47 -18.29 -10.43 1.33
N MET A 48 -19.28 -9.53 1.17
CA MET A 48 -20.69 -9.85 1.46
C MET A 48 -21.26 -10.92 0.53
N SER A 49 -20.95 -10.84 -0.76
CA SER A 49 -21.52 -11.74 -1.77
C SER A 49 -20.86 -13.12 -1.77
N SER A 50 -19.58 -13.21 -1.45
CA SER A 50 -18.80 -14.47 -1.52
C SER A 50 -18.53 -15.14 -0.17
N GLY A 51 -18.52 -14.36 0.93
CA GLY A 51 -18.03 -14.81 2.23
C GLY A 51 -16.51 -14.92 2.31
N ALA A 52 -15.77 -14.43 1.30
CA ALA A 52 -14.32 -14.49 1.26
C ALA A 52 -13.66 -13.61 2.33
N HIS A 53 -12.46 -14.00 2.75
CA HIS A 53 -11.57 -13.11 3.49
C HIS A 53 -10.91 -12.13 2.50
N MET A 54 -11.31 -10.87 2.58
CA MET A 54 -10.80 -9.81 1.72
C MET A 54 -9.73 -8.99 2.46
N HIS A 55 -8.55 -8.84 1.84
CA HIS A 55 -7.49 -7.97 2.38
C HIS A 55 -7.33 -6.74 1.47
N LEU A 56 -7.52 -5.55 2.07
CA LEU A 56 -7.32 -4.27 1.40
C LEU A 56 -5.86 -3.85 1.54
N CYS A 57 -5.12 -3.82 0.43
CA CYS A 57 -3.71 -3.47 0.42
C CYS A 57 -3.48 -1.97 0.66
N HIS A 58 -2.35 -1.64 1.30
CA HIS A 58 -1.75 -0.31 1.47
C HIS A 58 -2.77 0.83 1.60
N VAL A 59 -3.67 0.73 2.60
CA VAL A 59 -4.77 1.66 2.81
C VAL A 59 -4.34 3.13 2.92
N ASN A 60 -3.10 3.41 3.36
CA ASN A 60 -2.55 4.76 3.43
C ASN A 60 -2.46 5.44 2.06
N SER A 61 -2.01 4.75 1.02
CA SER A 61 -1.84 5.30 -0.32
C SER A 61 -3.12 5.28 -1.15
N THR A 62 -4.02 4.32 -0.88
CA THR A 62 -5.29 4.23 -1.60
C THR A 62 -6.34 5.17 -1.07
N SER A 63 -6.39 5.38 0.25
CA SER A 63 -7.40 6.21 0.90
C SER A 63 -6.96 7.65 1.12
N VAL A 64 -5.65 7.90 1.23
CA VAL A 64 -5.05 9.21 1.44
C VAL A 64 -5.80 9.99 2.53
N ARG A 65 -6.46 11.11 2.19
CA ARG A 65 -7.23 11.95 3.12
C ARG A 65 -8.63 11.41 3.46
N ASN A 66 -9.09 10.34 2.78
CA ASN A 66 -10.35 9.66 3.05
C ASN A 66 -10.23 8.50 4.04
N VAL A 67 -9.07 8.29 4.64
CA VAL A 67 -8.76 7.11 5.47
C VAL A 67 -9.78 6.88 6.59
N ASP A 68 -10.25 7.94 7.25
CA ASP A 68 -11.24 7.81 8.34
C ASP A 68 -12.59 7.29 7.81
N ARG A 69 -13.01 7.73 6.61
CA ARG A 69 -14.24 7.25 5.95
C ARG A 69 -14.11 5.79 5.54
N VAL A 70 -12.94 5.40 5.02
CA VAL A 70 -12.64 4.02 4.64
C VAL A 70 -12.64 3.13 5.88
N HIS A 71 -11.92 3.50 6.93
CA HIS A 71 -11.89 2.73 8.18
C HIS A 71 -13.30 2.55 8.78
N ALA A 72 -14.10 3.62 8.86
CA ALA A 72 -15.47 3.53 9.35
C ALA A 72 -16.35 2.58 8.50
N LEU A 73 -16.10 2.46 7.20
CA LEU A 73 -16.77 1.49 6.34
C LEU A 73 -16.32 0.06 6.66
N LEU A 74 -15.00 -0.17 6.76
CA LEU A 74 -14.44 -1.48 7.07
C LEU A 74 -14.86 -1.97 8.45
N ASP A 75 -14.88 -1.10 9.45
CA ASP A 75 -15.30 -1.45 10.82
C ASP A 75 -16.76 -1.89 10.87
N ARG A 76 -17.67 -1.14 10.21
CA ARG A 76 -19.07 -1.55 10.09
C ARG A 76 -19.26 -2.89 9.38
N ALA A 77 -18.38 -3.20 8.43
CA ALA A 77 -18.39 -4.49 7.75
C ALA A 77 -17.92 -5.61 8.70
N ARG A 78 -16.86 -5.37 9.46
CA ARG A 78 -16.34 -6.31 10.49
C ARG A 78 -17.35 -6.57 11.60
N GLU A 79 -18.02 -5.52 12.09
CA GLU A 79 -19.12 -5.63 13.08
C GLU A 79 -20.27 -6.53 12.61
N ARG A 80 -20.46 -6.67 11.30
CA ARG A 80 -21.41 -7.58 10.66
C ARG A 80 -20.86 -8.97 10.36
N GLY A 81 -19.66 -9.28 10.85
CA GLY A 81 -19.02 -10.58 10.72
C GLY A 81 -18.25 -10.79 9.41
N LEU A 82 -18.04 -9.76 8.59
CA LEU A 82 -17.23 -9.89 7.38
C LEU A 82 -15.76 -9.96 7.74
N ARG A 83 -15.04 -10.88 7.10
CA ARG A 83 -13.60 -11.05 7.27
C ARG A 83 -12.88 -10.07 6.34
N ILE A 84 -12.59 -8.88 6.85
CA ILE A 84 -11.85 -7.85 6.12
C ILE A 84 -10.65 -7.42 6.95
N THR A 85 -9.47 -7.48 6.35
CA THR A 85 -8.20 -7.04 6.95
C THR A 85 -7.55 -5.98 6.07
N THR A 86 -6.56 -5.27 6.58
CA THR A 86 -5.86 -4.23 5.84
C THR A 86 -4.41 -4.09 6.31
N GLU A 87 -3.63 -3.43 5.48
CA GLU A 87 -2.23 -3.10 5.76
C GLU A 87 -1.92 -1.65 5.38
N ALA A 88 -0.82 -1.14 5.94
CA ALA A 88 -0.27 0.17 5.62
C ALA A 88 1.26 0.16 5.76
N TYR A 89 1.92 1.10 5.11
CA TYR A 89 3.35 1.36 5.26
C TYR A 89 3.60 2.79 5.75
N PRO A 90 4.73 3.04 6.47
CA PRO A 90 4.96 4.29 7.20
C PRO A 90 5.56 5.40 6.32
N TYR A 91 5.02 5.60 5.10
CA TYR A 91 5.46 6.65 4.20
C TYR A 91 4.27 7.35 3.56
N GLY A 92 4.34 8.67 3.44
CA GLY A 92 3.40 9.50 2.71
C GLY A 92 3.61 9.50 1.20
N SER A 93 4.50 8.65 0.72
CA SER A 93 4.78 8.47 -0.71
C SER A 93 4.60 7.02 -1.13
N GLY A 94 4.28 6.79 -2.38
CA GLY A 94 4.19 5.48 -3.01
C GLY A 94 5.02 5.41 -4.28
N ALA A 95 5.03 4.25 -4.94
CA ALA A 95 5.71 4.10 -6.22
C ALA A 95 4.84 3.32 -7.21
N THR A 96 4.93 3.71 -8.48
CA THR A 96 4.26 3.05 -9.61
C THR A 96 4.98 3.37 -10.91
N GLY A 97 4.59 2.72 -12.02
CA GLY A 97 5.02 3.17 -13.36
C GLY A 97 4.49 4.57 -13.66
N ILE A 98 5.35 5.43 -14.23
CA ILE A 98 4.99 6.82 -14.55
C ILE A 98 3.84 6.90 -15.57
N GLY A 99 3.65 5.85 -16.37
CA GLY A 99 2.53 5.71 -17.31
C GLY A 99 1.18 5.44 -16.66
N ALA A 100 1.09 5.24 -15.33
CA ALA A 100 -0.17 4.99 -14.64
C ALA A 100 -1.22 6.04 -14.96
N GLY A 101 -2.47 5.60 -15.19
CA GLY A 101 -3.54 6.47 -15.68
C GLY A 101 -3.90 7.63 -14.75
N PHE A 102 -3.75 7.47 -13.43
CA PHE A 102 -4.00 8.55 -12.47
C PHE A 102 -2.92 9.63 -12.46
N LEU A 103 -1.74 9.36 -13.06
CA LEU A 103 -0.67 10.33 -13.29
C LEU A 103 -0.80 11.08 -14.63
N ASP A 104 -1.90 10.91 -15.36
CA ASP A 104 -2.20 11.81 -16.49
C ASP A 104 -2.46 13.22 -15.92
N PRO A 105 -1.78 14.27 -16.41
CA PRO A 105 -1.95 15.64 -15.89
C PRO A 105 -3.40 16.08 -15.79
N ARG A 106 -4.25 15.64 -16.72
CA ARG A 106 -5.69 15.93 -16.72
C ARG A 106 -6.46 15.28 -15.56
N MET A 107 -5.91 14.20 -14.99
CA MET A 107 -6.49 13.49 -13.86
C MET A 107 -5.92 13.95 -12.52
N MET A 108 -4.68 14.46 -12.53
CA MET A 108 -3.94 14.86 -11.32
C MET A 108 -4.59 16.05 -10.61
N GLU A 109 -5.08 17.04 -11.36
CA GLU A 109 -5.77 18.21 -10.80
C GLU A 109 -6.95 17.80 -9.90
N ALA A 110 -7.74 16.80 -10.34
CA ALA A 110 -8.87 16.29 -9.58
C ALA A 110 -8.46 15.55 -8.30
N SER A 111 -7.25 15.01 -8.25
CA SER A 111 -6.71 14.28 -7.09
C SER A 111 -5.93 15.17 -6.12
N GLY A 112 -5.67 16.42 -6.49
CA GLY A 112 -4.86 17.38 -5.74
C GLY A 112 -3.36 17.05 -5.76
N LEU A 113 -2.92 16.26 -6.75
CA LEU A 113 -1.50 16.02 -7.04
C LEU A 113 -0.98 17.06 -8.02
N ASP A 114 0.25 17.48 -7.81
CA ASP A 114 1.00 18.35 -8.71
C ASP A 114 2.14 17.55 -9.37
N PRO A 115 2.55 17.83 -10.60
CA PRO A 115 3.71 17.17 -11.21
C PRO A 115 4.97 17.20 -10.34
N THR A 116 5.17 18.24 -9.53
CA THR A 116 6.29 18.35 -8.60
C THR A 116 6.21 17.40 -7.40
N ASP A 117 5.09 16.71 -7.19
CA ASP A 117 4.97 15.63 -6.21
C ASP A 117 5.57 14.30 -6.74
N ILE A 118 6.08 14.29 -7.99
CA ILE A 118 6.60 13.10 -8.66
C ILE A 118 8.13 13.16 -8.78
N VAL A 119 8.80 12.07 -8.38
CA VAL A 119 10.23 11.85 -8.65
C VAL A 119 10.37 10.65 -9.59
N TYR A 120 10.92 10.89 -10.78
CA TYR A 120 11.21 9.85 -11.77
C TYR A 120 12.49 9.11 -11.38
N LEU A 121 12.39 7.85 -11.00
CA LEU A 121 13.46 7.08 -10.37
C LEU A 121 14.69 6.82 -11.28
N PRO A 122 14.54 6.51 -12.58
CA PRO A 122 15.71 6.21 -13.41
C PRO A 122 16.76 7.32 -13.47
N THR A 123 16.36 8.58 -13.34
CA THR A 123 17.25 9.73 -13.30
C THR A 123 17.25 10.47 -11.98
N MET A 124 16.42 10.06 -11.03
CA MET A 124 16.16 10.79 -9.76
C MET A 124 15.67 12.22 -9.98
N GLU A 125 15.04 12.47 -11.12
CA GLU A 125 14.50 13.78 -11.51
C GLU A 125 13.18 14.04 -10.78
N ARG A 126 13.08 15.17 -10.07
CA ARG A 126 11.77 15.70 -9.66
C ARG A 126 11.10 16.34 -10.87
N VAL A 127 9.91 15.89 -11.22
CA VAL A 127 9.17 16.39 -12.39
C VAL A 127 8.85 17.87 -12.21
N SER A 128 9.24 18.70 -13.16
CA SER A 128 9.16 20.16 -13.03
C SER A 128 7.85 20.78 -13.54
N SER A 129 7.12 20.06 -14.41
CA SER A 129 5.89 20.57 -15.03
C SER A 129 5.05 19.44 -15.63
N ALA A 130 3.80 19.78 -16.01
CA ALA A 130 2.91 18.88 -16.72
C ALA A 130 3.46 18.44 -18.09
N GLU A 131 4.11 19.35 -18.82
CA GLU A 131 4.74 19.07 -20.12
C GLU A 131 5.89 18.05 -19.96
N ARG A 132 6.71 18.23 -18.91
CA ARG A 132 7.79 17.27 -18.61
C ARG A 132 7.23 15.90 -18.23
N LEU A 133 6.15 15.86 -17.46
CA LEU A 133 5.46 14.61 -17.12
C LEU A 133 4.94 13.90 -18.38
N VAL A 134 4.29 14.63 -19.28
CA VAL A 134 3.81 14.06 -20.56
C VAL A 134 4.96 13.47 -21.37
N GLN A 135 6.09 14.18 -21.44
CA GLN A 135 7.28 13.72 -22.13
C GLN A 135 7.82 12.42 -21.53
N LEU A 136 8.05 12.35 -20.21
CA LEU A 136 8.55 11.15 -19.53
C LEU A 136 7.62 9.96 -19.73
N ARG A 137 6.31 10.18 -19.64
CA ARG A 137 5.28 9.13 -19.86
C ARG A 137 5.27 8.61 -21.31
N ALA A 138 5.65 9.41 -22.27
CA ALA A 138 5.77 8.99 -23.68
C ALA A 138 7.09 8.27 -23.96
N GLU A 139 8.19 8.70 -23.32
CA GLU A 139 9.52 8.14 -23.51
C GLU A 139 9.70 6.78 -22.80
N ASP A 140 9.17 6.64 -21.57
CA ASP A 140 9.33 5.47 -20.73
C ASP A 140 8.09 5.26 -19.83
N PRO A 141 6.97 4.76 -20.37
CA PRO A 141 5.72 4.58 -19.63
C PRO A 141 5.81 3.60 -18.47
N ASP A 142 6.75 2.67 -18.50
CA ASP A 142 6.99 1.66 -17.46
C ASP A 142 8.03 2.11 -16.43
N GLY A 143 8.69 3.25 -16.67
CA GLY A 143 9.66 3.83 -15.76
C GLY A 143 9.08 4.11 -14.38
N LEU A 144 9.77 3.65 -13.33
CA LEU A 144 9.27 3.80 -11.96
C LEU A 144 9.34 5.26 -11.49
N ALA A 145 8.30 5.68 -10.77
CA ALA A 145 8.22 6.98 -10.15
C ALA A 145 7.76 6.88 -8.69
N ILE A 146 8.28 7.76 -7.85
CA ILE A 146 7.77 7.98 -6.48
C ILE A 146 6.75 9.12 -6.54
N ILE A 147 5.64 8.95 -5.85
CA ILE A 147 4.56 9.94 -5.76
C ILE A 147 4.35 10.32 -4.30
N GLU A 148 4.53 11.60 -3.97
CA GLU A 148 4.29 12.17 -2.63
C GLU A 148 2.81 12.55 -2.49
N PHE A 149 1.96 11.61 -2.07
CA PHE A 149 0.51 11.82 -1.91
C PHE A 149 0.12 12.44 -0.56
N LEU A 150 0.97 12.32 0.47
CA LEU A 150 0.89 12.98 1.78
C LEU A 150 2.28 13.53 2.13
N ARG A 151 2.34 14.80 2.47
CA ARG A 151 3.59 15.48 2.85
C ARG A 151 3.80 15.34 4.34
N GLU A 152 4.75 14.51 4.76
CA GLU A 152 4.99 14.12 6.15
C GLU A 152 5.43 15.29 7.05
N GLU A 153 5.97 16.35 6.47
CA GLU A 153 6.30 17.60 7.16
C GLU A 153 5.06 18.44 7.51
N ARG A 154 3.88 18.13 6.95
CA ARG A 154 2.61 18.76 7.26
C ARG A 154 1.88 17.97 8.35
N PRO A 155 1.56 18.59 9.50
CA PRO A 155 0.91 17.87 10.60
C PRO A 155 -0.39 17.14 10.21
N ASP A 156 -1.21 17.77 9.35
CA ASP A 156 -2.47 17.15 8.89
C ASP A 156 -2.21 15.90 8.04
N ASP A 157 -1.27 15.95 7.11
CA ASP A 157 -0.91 14.83 6.24
C ASP A 157 -0.27 13.69 7.05
N LEU A 158 0.62 14.02 7.99
CA LEU A 158 1.16 13.06 8.95
C LEU A 158 0.05 12.44 9.82
N GLY A 159 -0.96 13.23 10.18
CA GLY A 159 -2.14 12.76 10.89
C GLY A 159 -2.92 11.69 10.10
N PHE A 160 -3.15 11.88 8.80
CA PHE A 160 -3.79 10.87 7.95
C PHE A 160 -2.96 9.59 7.84
N LEU A 161 -1.65 9.72 7.61
CA LEU A 161 -0.73 8.58 7.56
C LEU A 161 -0.72 7.79 8.88
N THR A 162 -0.68 8.50 10.01
CA THR A 162 -0.71 7.89 11.33
C THR A 162 -2.01 7.13 11.58
N ARG A 163 -3.17 7.71 11.24
CA ARG A 163 -4.46 7.03 11.38
C ARG A 163 -4.59 5.80 10.48
N ALA A 164 -4.04 5.85 9.25
CA ALA A 164 -3.97 4.68 8.38
C ALA A 164 -3.19 3.54 9.03
N LEU A 165 -2.01 3.85 9.56
CA LEU A 165 -1.08 2.87 10.12
C LEU A 165 -1.53 2.31 11.46
N LEU A 166 -2.09 3.16 12.34
CA LEU A 166 -2.42 2.81 13.72
C LEU A 166 -3.88 2.35 13.92
N HIS A 167 -4.69 2.28 12.86
CA HIS A 167 -6.02 1.70 12.95
C HIS A 167 -5.93 0.26 13.51
N PRO A 168 -6.87 -0.18 14.36
CA PRO A 168 -6.84 -1.51 14.98
C PRO A 168 -6.63 -2.62 13.95
N ASP A 169 -5.71 -3.56 14.28
CA ASP A 169 -5.38 -4.74 13.47
C ASP A 169 -4.93 -4.46 12.02
N THR A 170 -4.48 -3.23 11.73
CA THR A 170 -3.77 -2.94 10.48
C THR A 170 -2.37 -3.56 10.54
N ALA A 171 -2.04 -4.40 9.55
CA ALA A 171 -0.69 -4.94 9.41
C ALA A 171 0.28 -3.87 8.91
N VAL A 172 1.54 -3.97 9.32
CA VAL A 172 2.61 -3.21 8.67
C VAL A 172 3.14 -4.03 7.51
N ALA A 173 3.05 -3.48 6.30
CA ALA A 173 3.63 -4.05 5.09
C ALA A 173 4.63 -3.08 4.47
N SER A 174 5.55 -3.56 3.64
CA SER A 174 6.52 -2.71 2.97
C SER A 174 6.01 -2.18 1.63
N ASP A 175 5.15 -2.93 0.95
CA ASP A 175 4.76 -2.66 -0.44
C ASP A 175 6.02 -2.41 -1.31
N ALA A 176 7.02 -3.29 -1.11
CA ALA A 176 8.36 -3.16 -1.66
C ALA A 176 8.36 -3.08 -3.18
N MET A 177 9.22 -2.25 -3.73
CA MET A 177 9.43 -2.10 -5.17
C MET A 177 10.78 -2.71 -5.57
N PRO A 178 10.93 -3.15 -6.82
CA PRO A 178 12.22 -3.62 -7.29
C PRO A 178 13.29 -2.53 -7.22
N LEU A 179 14.54 -2.96 -7.15
CA LEU A 179 15.69 -2.08 -7.33
C LEU A 179 15.85 -1.78 -8.83
N VAL A 180 15.95 -0.51 -9.18
CA VAL A 180 16.16 -0.05 -10.56
C VAL A 180 17.57 0.53 -10.68
N ARG A 181 18.25 0.21 -11.78
CA ARG A 181 19.54 0.79 -12.15
C ARG A 181 19.33 2.03 -13.05
N ALA A 182 20.38 2.81 -13.19
CA ALA A 182 20.42 3.83 -14.24
C ALA A 182 20.09 3.16 -15.59
N ALA A 183 19.20 3.74 -16.37
CA ALA A 183 18.60 3.18 -17.60
C ALA A 183 17.36 2.28 -17.40
N GLY A 184 16.79 2.21 -16.17
CA GLY A 184 15.52 1.53 -15.93
C GLY A 184 15.61 0.00 -15.81
N GLU A 185 16.80 -0.58 -15.87
CA GLU A 185 16.98 -2.02 -15.68
C GLU A 185 16.62 -2.43 -14.24
N ILE A 186 15.81 -3.48 -14.09
CA ILE A 186 15.55 -4.09 -12.78
C ILE A 186 16.80 -4.88 -12.36
N ALA A 187 17.31 -4.58 -11.17
CA ALA A 187 18.42 -5.32 -10.59
C ALA A 187 17.97 -6.73 -10.17
N ASP A 188 18.91 -7.69 -10.23
CA ASP A 188 18.67 -9.03 -9.70
C ASP A 188 18.26 -8.95 -8.22
N PRO A 189 17.06 -9.45 -7.85
CA PRO A 189 16.58 -9.38 -6.47
C PRO A 189 17.45 -10.20 -5.49
N ASP A 190 18.14 -11.24 -5.98
CA ASP A 190 19.01 -12.10 -5.19
C ASP A 190 20.47 -11.67 -5.24
N GLY A 191 20.78 -10.64 -6.04
CA GLY A 191 22.12 -10.11 -6.22
C GLY A 191 22.68 -9.41 -4.98
N TRP A 192 23.82 -9.88 -4.48
CA TRP A 192 24.54 -9.24 -3.37
C TRP A 192 26.05 -9.13 -3.68
N PRO A 193 26.70 -7.99 -3.43
CA PRO A 193 26.14 -6.73 -2.90
C PRO A 193 25.22 -6.02 -3.89
N ILE A 194 24.33 -5.16 -3.37
CA ILE A 194 23.45 -4.34 -4.23
C ILE A 194 24.32 -3.54 -5.21
N PRO A 195 24.03 -3.61 -6.52
CA PRO A 195 24.83 -2.91 -7.52
C PRO A 195 24.86 -1.39 -7.26
N PRO A 196 26.04 -0.75 -7.35
CA PRO A 196 26.14 0.72 -7.24
C PRO A 196 25.19 1.43 -8.21
N GLY A 197 24.59 2.54 -7.74
CA GLY A 197 23.63 3.32 -8.54
C GLY A 197 22.25 2.71 -8.63
N SER A 198 21.97 1.62 -7.93
CA SER A 198 20.59 1.11 -7.79
C SER A 198 19.75 2.06 -6.94
N THR A 199 18.51 2.31 -7.38
CA THR A 199 17.52 3.13 -6.69
C THR A 199 16.22 2.36 -6.51
N THR A 200 15.44 2.73 -5.50
CA THR A 200 14.09 2.22 -5.26
C THR A 200 13.35 3.17 -4.35
N HIS A 201 12.06 2.92 -4.12
CA HIS A 201 11.34 3.63 -3.07
C HIS A 201 11.93 3.28 -1.68
N PRO A 202 12.15 4.25 -0.77
CA PRO A 202 12.72 4.01 0.56
C PRO A 202 11.97 2.93 1.37
N ARG A 203 10.68 2.73 1.13
CA ARG A 203 9.86 1.71 1.81
C ARG A 203 10.35 0.28 1.58
N THR A 204 11.05 0.01 0.46
CA THR A 204 11.58 -1.32 0.14
C THR A 204 12.49 -1.87 1.24
N ALA A 205 13.38 -1.06 1.77
CA ALA A 205 14.32 -1.46 2.82
C ALA A 205 14.01 -0.85 4.20
N GLY A 206 13.33 0.31 4.22
CA GLY A 206 13.21 1.14 5.42
C GLY A 206 11.94 0.95 6.23
N THR A 207 10.90 0.29 5.72
CA THR A 207 9.57 0.22 6.35
C THR A 207 9.63 -0.19 7.82
N PHE A 208 10.18 -1.36 8.12
CA PHE A 208 10.18 -1.89 9.48
C PHE A 208 11.10 -1.08 10.40
N ALA A 209 12.31 -0.72 9.93
CA ALA A 209 13.23 0.12 10.69
C ALA A 209 12.60 1.49 11.03
N ARG A 210 11.85 2.07 10.09
CA ARG A 210 11.14 3.35 10.28
C ARG A 210 10.04 3.26 11.34
N ILE A 211 9.28 2.16 11.40
CA ILE A 211 8.30 1.93 12.48
C ILE A 211 8.97 2.03 13.83
N PHE A 212 10.06 1.29 14.06
CA PHE A 212 10.74 1.25 15.36
C PHE A 212 11.48 2.55 15.67
N ARG A 213 12.10 3.18 14.67
CA ARG A 213 12.81 4.43 14.87
C ARG A 213 11.83 5.58 15.08
N TRP A 214 10.98 5.84 14.09
CA TRP A 214 10.19 7.08 14.04
C TRP A 214 8.94 6.99 14.91
N TYR A 215 8.09 5.96 14.72
CA TYR A 215 6.80 5.87 15.41
C TYR A 215 6.94 5.47 16.88
N VAL A 216 7.91 4.58 17.22
CA VAL A 216 8.13 4.15 18.61
C VAL A 216 9.03 5.13 19.36
N ARG A 217 10.25 5.44 18.83
CA ARG A 217 11.28 6.15 19.59
C ARG A 217 11.18 7.66 19.48
N GLU A 218 10.94 8.20 18.27
CA GLU A 218 10.96 9.65 18.04
C GLU A 218 9.60 10.29 18.33
N LEU A 219 8.51 9.73 17.80
CA LEU A 219 7.16 10.24 18.00
C LEU A 219 6.49 9.72 19.28
N GLY A 220 6.84 8.51 19.73
CA GLY A 220 6.27 7.91 20.94
C GLY A 220 4.76 7.63 20.87
N ILE A 221 4.21 7.45 19.66
CA ILE A 221 2.77 7.30 19.43
C ILE A 221 2.31 5.84 19.38
N ILE A 222 3.23 4.89 19.40
CA ILE A 222 3.00 3.45 19.51
C ILE A 222 4.08 2.84 20.39
N ASP A 223 3.73 1.90 21.25
CA ASP A 223 4.70 1.19 22.05
C ASP A 223 5.41 0.08 21.27
N LEU A 224 6.55 -0.39 21.79
CA LEU A 224 7.37 -1.41 21.15
C LEU A 224 6.62 -2.75 20.97
N PRO A 225 5.91 -3.28 21.97
CA PRO A 225 5.14 -4.52 21.82
C PRO A 225 4.10 -4.44 20.70
N GLU A 226 3.35 -3.35 20.61
CA GLU A 226 2.35 -3.18 19.56
C GLU A 226 2.98 -2.98 18.18
N ALA A 227 4.12 -2.28 18.08
CA ALA A 227 4.88 -2.18 16.85
C ALA A 227 5.36 -3.56 16.36
N VAL A 228 5.91 -4.37 17.25
CA VAL A 228 6.30 -5.76 16.94
C VAL A 228 5.08 -6.56 16.50
N ARG A 229 3.97 -6.49 17.24
CA ARG A 229 2.73 -7.21 16.90
C ARG A 229 2.24 -6.90 15.48
N ARG A 230 2.22 -5.62 15.09
CA ARG A 230 1.79 -5.17 13.75
C ARG A 230 2.72 -5.61 12.63
N CYS A 231 4.01 -5.73 12.92
CA CYS A 231 5.00 -6.18 11.95
C CYS A 231 5.09 -7.71 11.81
N THR A 232 4.54 -8.47 12.77
CA THR A 232 4.76 -9.92 12.85
C THR A 232 3.47 -10.72 13.02
N LEU A 233 2.82 -10.62 14.17
CA LEU A 233 1.65 -11.43 14.51
C LEU A 233 0.43 -11.09 13.65
N VAL A 234 0.19 -9.80 13.36
CA VAL A 234 -0.97 -9.37 12.55
C VAL A 234 -0.90 -9.95 11.13
N PRO A 235 0.21 -9.78 10.37
CA PRO A 235 0.31 -10.39 9.04
C PRO A 235 0.29 -11.93 9.09
N ALA A 236 0.89 -12.57 10.12
CA ALA A 236 0.82 -14.00 10.27
C ALA A 236 -0.64 -14.50 10.39
N ARG A 237 -1.47 -13.83 11.18
CA ARG A 237 -2.89 -14.18 11.37
C ARG A 237 -3.73 -14.05 10.10
N ILE A 238 -3.37 -13.18 9.17
CA ILE A 238 -4.07 -13.04 7.89
C ILE A 238 -3.93 -14.32 7.07
N LEU A 239 -2.77 -14.96 7.13
CA LEU A 239 -2.41 -16.14 6.34
C LEU A 239 -2.58 -17.47 7.09
N GLU A 240 -2.74 -17.45 8.40
CA GLU A 240 -2.72 -18.63 9.28
C GLU A 240 -3.75 -19.70 8.87
N ALA A 241 -4.90 -19.30 8.34
CA ALA A 241 -5.95 -20.22 7.92
C ALA A 241 -5.56 -21.10 6.72
N VAL A 242 -4.62 -20.64 5.88
CA VAL A 242 -4.22 -21.32 4.63
C VAL A 242 -2.75 -21.71 4.60
N CYS A 243 -1.95 -21.21 5.54
CA CYS A 243 -0.55 -21.55 5.72
C CYS A 243 -0.30 -21.93 7.19
N PRO A 244 -0.38 -23.23 7.56
CA PRO A 244 -0.26 -23.67 8.96
C PRO A 244 1.02 -23.20 9.65
N ASP A 245 2.12 -23.03 8.93
CA ASP A 245 3.38 -22.52 9.48
C ASP A 245 3.25 -21.10 10.05
N MET A 246 2.31 -20.30 9.55
CA MET A 246 2.02 -18.96 10.08
C MET A 246 1.50 -18.99 11.52
N SER A 247 0.95 -20.11 11.99
CA SER A 247 0.55 -20.29 13.39
C SER A 247 1.73 -20.26 14.37
N ARG A 248 2.96 -20.39 13.87
CA ARG A 248 4.21 -20.33 14.63
C ARG A 248 4.96 -19.00 14.46
N LYS A 249 4.50 -18.11 13.58
CA LYS A 249 5.16 -16.82 13.31
C LYS A 249 4.63 -15.72 14.22
N GLY A 250 5.50 -14.79 14.60
CA GLY A 250 5.15 -13.59 15.36
C GLY A 250 4.66 -13.85 16.79
N ARG A 251 5.03 -14.97 17.40
CA ARG A 251 4.62 -15.39 18.74
C ARG A 251 5.82 -15.81 19.59
N LEU A 252 5.70 -15.58 20.91
CA LEU A 252 6.63 -16.14 21.90
C LEU A 252 6.00 -17.41 22.49
N GLN A 253 6.22 -18.55 21.84
CA GLN A 253 5.72 -19.86 22.27
C GLN A 253 6.71 -20.97 21.90
N ALA A 254 6.64 -22.11 22.57
CA ALA A 254 7.47 -23.26 22.22
C ALA A 254 7.19 -23.73 20.79
N GLY A 255 8.24 -23.89 19.99
CA GLY A 255 8.15 -24.28 18.57
C GLY A 255 7.79 -23.12 17.62
N ALA A 256 7.77 -21.86 18.10
CA ALA A 256 7.71 -20.69 17.23
C ALA A 256 9.10 -20.36 16.67
N ASP A 257 9.11 -19.69 15.52
CA ASP A 257 10.35 -19.20 14.89
C ASP A 257 10.72 -17.82 15.46
#